data_5cd9e37a442ce6455a85650ff53ca35a
#
_entry.id   5cd9e37a442ce6455a85650ff53ca35a
#
_cell.length_a   1.000
_cell.length_b   1.000
_cell.length_c   1.000
_cell.angle_alpha   90.00
_cell.angle_beta   90.00
_cell.angle_gamma   90.00
#
_symmetry.space_group_name_H-M   'P 1'
#
loop_
_entity.id
_entity.type
_entity.pdbx_description
1 polymer ?
#
loop_
_entity_poly.entity_id
_entity_poly.type
_entity_poly.pdbx_seq_one_letter_code
_entity_poly.pdbx_strand_id
1 'polypeptide(L)'
;MKRPMVLATTLFTTTVAGSMSLHVSAGEPASINLAGFDFTPTLKLSERYDDNFRGLNNDEKKSSWISSIHPSFILEAETRNSGYQLQYDVDNQTYHDDPSANHTDHILAFRSVLEFNSRNRLRYDLGYKRLEQTVDTADNVDNDRLTIKNAGAGYTYGSFQGLNQLDGHVDYEQRRYLNPNGVNDDRERNTTAFVGTWYHRLTGKTRALTEVRYTDFDYLQSHNPRTSIGTAALVGLSWEATARTTGTLRIGEERKDFNDSARDDRSPTWEAGIDWKPLTYSTVSLSTRKAYDEGNDDAIAIHQQKTRLGWKHEWSSRIATELNASHADLEYEGLDREDRTNVYGTSVSYAVRRWVTVKTSYQHTRNESTESTEAYTRNIYLLSFDFSL
;
A
#
# COMPACT_ATOMS: atom_id res chain seq x y z
N MET A 1 -30.22 16.23 3.70
CA MET A 1 -28.81 16.17 4.06
C MET A 1 -28.32 14.78 3.69
N LYS A 2 -27.67 14.63 2.54
CA LYS A 2 -27.01 13.38 2.13
C LYS A 2 -25.72 13.27 2.94
N ARG A 3 -25.55 12.19 3.72
CA ARG A 3 -24.26 11.89 4.33
C ARG A 3 -23.41 11.24 3.24
N PRO A 4 -22.21 11.74 2.94
CA PRO A 4 -21.32 11.05 2.01
C PRO A 4 -20.98 9.69 2.59
N MET A 5 -21.13 8.66 1.78
CA MET A 5 -20.74 7.29 2.10
C MET A 5 -19.22 7.24 1.96
N VAL A 6 -18.51 7.32 3.09
CA VAL A 6 -17.04 7.21 3.08
C VAL A 6 -16.68 5.76 2.81
N LEU A 7 -16.23 5.48 1.60
CA LEU A 7 -15.53 4.23 1.27
C LEU A 7 -14.19 4.22 2.04
N ALA A 8 -14.23 3.82 3.30
CA ALA A 8 -13.02 3.61 4.08
C ALA A 8 -12.25 2.43 3.48
N THR A 9 -11.23 2.74 2.73
CA THR A 9 -10.33 1.78 2.10
C THR A 9 -9.42 1.18 3.17
N THR A 10 -9.80 0.02 3.70
CA THR A 10 -8.84 -0.80 4.45
C THR A 10 -8.06 -1.59 3.40
N LEU A 11 -6.99 -1.01 2.90
CA LEU A 11 -6.05 -1.69 2.02
C LEU A 11 -5.21 -2.65 2.87
N PHE A 12 -5.44 -3.95 2.72
CA PHE A 12 -4.39 -4.94 2.91
C PHE A 12 -3.53 -4.89 1.66
N THR A 13 -2.48 -4.11 1.69
CA THR A 13 -1.45 -4.12 0.65
C THR A 13 -0.33 -5.03 1.09
N THR A 14 -0.15 -6.14 0.38
CA THR A 14 1.17 -6.73 0.19
C THR A 14 2.09 -5.61 -0.28
N THR A 15 3.19 -5.46 0.41
CA THR A 15 4.13 -4.35 0.28
C THR A 15 4.76 -4.29 -1.10
N VAL A 16 4.22 -3.46 -1.96
CA VAL A 16 5.06 -2.74 -2.91
C VAL A 16 5.36 -1.40 -2.23
N ALA A 17 6.61 -0.95 -2.24
CA ALA A 17 7.03 0.34 -1.71
C ALA A 17 6.35 1.47 -2.48
N GLY A 18 5.05 1.61 -2.25
CA GLY A 18 4.22 2.69 -2.78
C GLY A 18 4.37 3.88 -1.85
N SER A 19 4.92 4.97 -2.37
CA SER A 19 4.76 6.29 -1.78
C SER A 19 3.28 6.46 -1.40
N MET A 20 2.99 6.63 -0.10
CA MET A 20 1.68 7.10 0.32
C MET A 20 1.45 8.46 -0.33
N SER A 21 0.70 8.51 -1.42
CA SER A 21 0.13 9.74 -1.92
C SER A 21 -1.01 10.14 -0.98
N LEU A 22 -0.65 10.74 0.15
CA LEU A 22 -1.61 11.46 0.96
C LEU A 22 -2.03 12.68 0.14
N HIS A 23 -3.25 12.64 -0.35
CA HIS A 23 -3.81 13.76 -1.09
C HIS A 23 -3.93 14.95 -0.13
N VAL A 24 -3.19 16.00 -0.43
CA VAL A 24 -3.47 17.31 0.13
C VAL A 24 -4.82 17.73 -0.42
N SER A 25 -5.74 18.06 0.44
CA SER A 25 -7.03 18.61 0.06
C SER A 25 -6.86 20.04 -0.49
N ALA A 26 -6.31 20.16 -1.70
CA ALA A 26 -6.79 21.15 -2.63
C ALA A 26 -8.25 20.77 -2.86
N GLY A 27 -9.21 21.65 -2.74
CA GLY A 27 -10.65 21.32 -2.70
C GLY A 27 -10.98 20.07 -3.51
N GLU A 28 -11.89 19.23 -3.02
CA GLU A 28 -12.24 17.98 -3.68
C GLU A 28 -12.32 18.18 -5.18
N PRO A 29 -11.71 17.33 -6.01
CA PRO A 29 -11.78 17.44 -7.46
C PRO A 29 -13.27 17.56 -7.88
N ALA A 30 -13.58 18.52 -8.71
CA ALA A 30 -14.96 18.66 -9.18
C ALA A 30 -15.27 17.48 -10.09
N SER A 31 -16.31 16.73 -9.76
CA SER A 31 -16.81 15.68 -10.64
C SER A 31 -17.69 16.27 -11.74
N ILE A 32 -17.64 15.64 -12.91
CA ILE A 32 -18.53 15.92 -14.04
C ILE A 32 -19.62 14.86 -14.03
N ASN A 33 -20.89 15.26 -13.97
CA ASN A 33 -21.97 14.29 -14.06
C ASN A 33 -22.13 13.79 -15.50
N LEU A 34 -21.85 12.51 -15.72
CA LEU A 34 -22.03 11.80 -16.98
C LEU A 34 -23.17 10.81 -16.85
N ALA A 35 -24.37 11.20 -17.27
CA ALA A 35 -25.55 10.33 -17.29
C ALA A 35 -25.86 9.65 -15.93
N GLY A 36 -25.63 10.35 -14.82
CA GLY A 36 -25.89 9.85 -13.47
C GLY A 36 -24.66 9.24 -12.78
N PHE A 37 -23.52 9.21 -13.45
CA PHE A 37 -22.22 8.87 -12.88
C PHE A 37 -21.42 10.15 -12.59
N ASP A 38 -20.70 10.17 -11.49
CA ASP A 38 -19.76 11.22 -11.17
C ASP A 38 -18.38 10.85 -11.70
N PHE A 39 -17.93 11.55 -12.75
CA PHE A 39 -16.65 11.34 -13.40
C PHE A 39 -15.63 12.37 -12.91
N THR A 40 -14.53 11.90 -12.37
CA THR A 40 -13.45 12.73 -11.81
C THR A 40 -12.12 12.41 -12.51
N PRO A 41 -11.75 13.15 -13.57
CA PRO A 41 -10.43 13.03 -14.18
C PRO A 41 -9.42 13.87 -13.38
N THR A 42 -8.23 13.33 -13.19
CA THR A 42 -7.07 14.04 -12.65
C THR A 42 -5.84 13.80 -13.50
N LEU A 43 -4.90 14.73 -13.48
CA LEU A 43 -3.62 14.61 -14.16
C LEU A 43 -2.51 15.08 -13.23
N LYS A 44 -1.53 14.22 -12.98
CA LYS A 44 -0.30 14.61 -12.29
C LYS A 44 0.86 14.62 -13.28
N LEU A 45 1.57 15.73 -13.34
CA LEU A 45 2.83 15.87 -14.04
C LEU A 45 3.93 16.01 -13.00
N SER A 46 5.01 15.28 -13.14
CA SER A 46 6.12 15.41 -12.19
C SER A 46 7.47 15.25 -12.86
N GLU A 47 8.44 15.96 -12.28
CA GLU A 47 9.85 15.84 -12.60
C GLU A 47 10.59 15.45 -11.32
N ARG A 48 11.41 14.40 -11.38
CA ARG A 48 12.11 13.81 -10.25
C ARG A 48 13.57 13.60 -10.60
N TYR A 49 14.46 14.09 -9.76
CA TYR A 49 15.85 13.66 -9.77
C TYR A 49 16.04 12.59 -8.71
N ASP A 50 16.61 11.48 -9.11
CA ASP A 50 16.85 10.31 -8.27
C ASP A 50 18.33 9.90 -8.43
N ASP A 51 19.11 10.01 -7.36
CA ASP A 51 20.56 9.77 -7.41
C ASP A 51 20.94 8.27 -7.41
N ASN A 52 19.93 7.41 -7.21
CA ASN A 52 20.11 5.95 -7.20
C ASN A 52 18.79 5.22 -7.52
N PHE A 53 18.25 5.43 -8.73
CA PHE A 53 16.91 4.94 -9.07
C PHE A 53 16.78 3.40 -9.14
N ARG A 54 17.92 2.67 -9.26
CA ARG A 54 17.96 1.21 -9.21
C ARG A 54 18.19 0.65 -7.79
N GLY A 55 18.56 1.48 -6.81
CA GLY A 55 18.82 1.03 -5.44
C GLY A 55 20.15 0.29 -5.28
N LEU A 56 21.10 0.49 -6.18
CA LEU A 56 22.41 -0.17 -6.18
C LEU A 56 23.29 0.32 -5.02
N ASN A 57 24.32 -0.45 -4.69
CA ASN A 57 25.31 -0.04 -3.69
C ASN A 57 25.94 1.32 -4.04
N ASN A 58 26.59 1.95 -3.05
CA ASN A 58 27.04 3.34 -3.20
C ASN A 58 28.13 3.54 -4.25
N ASP A 59 28.86 2.50 -4.62
CA ASP A 59 29.95 2.55 -5.62
C ASP A 59 29.40 2.40 -7.05
N GLU A 60 28.19 1.87 -7.20
CA GLU A 60 27.54 1.56 -8.49
C GLU A 60 26.27 2.38 -8.78
N LYS A 61 26.01 3.40 -7.99
CA LYS A 61 24.81 4.25 -8.12
C LYS A 61 24.54 4.71 -9.55
N LYS A 62 23.28 4.60 -9.95
CA LYS A 62 22.79 5.18 -11.21
C LYS A 62 21.78 6.26 -10.90
N SER A 63 22.05 7.46 -11.37
CA SER A 63 21.14 8.60 -11.24
C SER A 63 20.35 8.81 -12.52
N SER A 64 19.17 9.41 -12.41
CA SER A 64 18.42 9.89 -13.57
C SER A 64 17.48 11.03 -13.17
N TRP A 65 17.25 11.94 -14.13
CA TRP A 65 16.04 12.72 -14.18
C TRP A 65 14.90 11.86 -14.73
N ILE A 66 13.72 11.97 -14.13
CA ILE A 66 12.60 11.11 -14.46
C ILE A 66 11.35 11.99 -14.57
N SER A 67 10.83 12.10 -15.80
CA SER A 67 9.55 12.75 -16.05
C SER A 67 8.43 11.73 -15.94
N SER A 68 7.35 12.07 -15.23
CA SER A 68 6.15 11.22 -15.16
C SER A 68 4.91 11.99 -15.57
N ILE A 69 4.05 11.30 -16.35
CA ILE A 69 2.71 11.74 -16.73
C ILE A 69 1.73 10.70 -16.21
N HIS A 70 0.90 11.11 -15.25
CA HIS A 70 0.00 10.19 -14.55
C HIS A 70 -1.46 10.70 -14.60
N PRO A 71 -2.21 10.39 -15.65
CA PRO A 71 -3.66 10.57 -15.68
C PRO A 71 -4.37 9.51 -14.83
N SER A 72 -5.40 9.92 -14.10
CA SER A 72 -6.31 9.05 -13.35
C SER A 72 -7.75 9.40 -13.67
N PHE A 73 -8.57 8.38 -13.85
CA PHE A 73 -9.98 8.49 -14.19
C PHE A 73 -10.81 7.73 -13.18
N ILE A 74 -11.66 8.42 -12.43
CA ILE A 74 -12.54 7.82 -11.44
C ILE A 74 -13.98 8.04 -11.90
N LEU A 75 -14.74 6.95 -11.97
CA LEU A 75 -16.16 6.94 -12.26
C LEU A 75 -16.90 6.37 -11.06
N GLU A 76 -17.78 7.15 -10.46
CA GLU A 76 -18.53 6.79 -9.27
C GLU A 76 -20.03 6.81 -9.54
N ALA A 77 -20.73 5.88 -8.91
CA ALA A 77 -22.18 5.87 -8.89
C ALA A 77 -22.66 5.51 -7.49
N GLU A 78 -23.55 6.30 -6.95
CA GLU A 78 -24.16 6.05 -5.66
C GLU A 78 -25.68 5.91 -5.80
N THR A 79 -26.20 4.91 -5.12
CA THR A 79 -27.63 4.75 -4.90
C THR A 79 -27.93 4.90 -3.40
N ARG A 80 -29.17 4.66 -3.00
CA ARG A 80 -29.55 4.73 -1.59
C ARG A 80 -28.75 3.75 -0.71
N ASN A 81 -28.45 2.58 -1.24
CA ASN A 81 -27.92 1.42 -0.48
C ASN A 81 -26.69 0.82 -1.14
N SER A 82 -26.13 1.42 -2.18
CA SER A 82 -24.96 0.89 -2.86
C SER A 82 -24.09 1.99 -3.44
N GLY A 83 -22.78 1.77 -3.40
CA GLY A 83 -21.77 2.60 -4.05
C GLY A 83 -20.93 1.73 -4.98
N TYR A 84 -20.56 2.31 -6.11
CA TYR A 84 -19.73 1.69 -7.12
C TYR A 84 -18.65 2.69 -7.54
N GLN A 85 -17.43 2.23 -7.68
CA GLN A 85 -16.31 3.01 -8.16
C GLN A 85 -15.52 2.19 -9.17
N LEU A 86 -15.27 2.77 -10.34
CA LEU A 86 -14.31 2.28 -11.32
C LEU A 86 -13.19 3.31 -11.44
N GLN A 87 -11.95 2.86 -11.25
CA GLN A 87 -10.76 3.70 -11.33
C GLN A 87 -9.80 3.13 -12.36
N TYR A 88 -9.25 3.99 -13.22
CA TYR A 88 -8.20 3.64 -14.14
C TYR A 88 -7.07 4.66 -14.05
N ASP A 89 -5.87 4.17 -13.72
CA ASP A 89 -4.66 4.96 -13.60
C ASP A 89 -3.64 4.50 -14.67
N VAL A 90 -2.94 5.46 -15.22
CA VAL A 90 -1.77 5.24 -16.10
C VAL A 90 -0.61 6.02 -15.50
N ASP A 91 0.57 5.43 -15.39
CA ASP A 91 1.80 6.14 -15.03
C ASP A 91 2.87 5.87 -16.07
N ASN A 92 3.15 6.88 -16.90
CA ASN A 92 4.22 6.82 -17.88
C ASN A 92 5.44 7.51 -17.30
N GLN A 93 6.54 6.77 -17.17
CA GLN A 93 7.82 7.26 -16.64
C GLN A 93 8.90 7.22 -17.71
N THR A 94 9.56 8.35 -17.91
CA THR A 94 10.69 8.52 -18.83
C THR A 94 11.95 8.84 -18.05
N TYR A 95 12.91 7.93 -18.10
CA TYR A 95 14.24 8.07 -17.49
C TYR A 95 15.20 8.65 -18.52
N HIS A 96 15.64 9.89 -18.29
CA HIS A 96 16.44 10.62 -19.28
C HIS A 96 17.86 10.09 -19.45
N ASP A 97 18.43 9.53 -18.38
CA ASP A 97 19.81 9.02 -18.36
C ASP A 97 19.90 7.50 -18.60
N ASP A 98 18.76 6.80 -18.51
CA ASP A 98 18.68 5.35 -18.78
C ASP A 98 17.35 4.99 -19.44
N PRO A 99 17.25 5.12 -20.79
CA PRO A 99 16.00 4.81 -21.50
C PRO A 99 15.52 3.37 -21.39
N SER A 100 16.38 2.42 -20.96
CA SER A 100 15.99 1.02 -20.73
C SER A 100 15.04 0.87 -19.55
N ALA A 101 15.03 1.84 -18.63
CA ALA A 101 14.13 1.90 -17.49
C ALA A 101 12.76 2.55 -17.81
N ASN A 102 12.57 3.10 -19.02
CA ASN A 102 11.30 3.71 -19.41
C ASN A 102 10.17 2.69 -19.39
N HIS A 103 9.04 3.08 -18.83
CA HIS A 103 7.90 2.18 -18.73
C HIS A 103 6.56 2.91 -18.62
N THR A 104 5.49 2.13 -18.76
CA THR A 104 4.13 2.60 -18.54
C THR A 104 3.35 1.58 -17.73
N ASP A 105 2.91 2.00 -16.57
CA ASP A 105 2.06 1.21 -15.69
C ASP A 105 0.57 1.47 -15.96
N HIS A 106 -0.23 0.41 -15.84
CA HIS A 106 -1.68 0.47 -15.96
C HIS A 106 -2.33 -0.19 -14.77
N ILE A 107 -3.24 0.51 -14.10
CA ILE A 107 -3.99 0.00 -12.96
C ILE A 107 -5.48 0.23 -13.22
N LEU A 108 -6.24 -0.85 -13.23
CA LEU A 108 -7.70 -0.82 -13.29
C LEU A 108 -8.25 -1.42 -12.01
N ALA A 109 -9.12 -0.70 -11.32
CA ALA A 109 -9.74 -1.16 -10.08
C ALA A 109 -11.25 -0.88 -10.10
N PHE A 110 -12.02 -1.87 -9.73
CA PHE A 110 -13.44 -1.75 -9.49
C PHE A 110 -13.73 -2.08 -8.03
N ARG A 111 -14.55 -1.25 -7.37
CA ARG A 111 -14.95 -1.45 -5.97
C ARG A 111 -16.44 -1.22 -5.83
N SER A 112 -17.08 -2.00 -4.98
CA SER A 112 -18.49 -1.84 -4.69
C SER A 112 -18.81 -2.13 -3.23
N VAL A 113 -19.78 -1.40 -2.71
CA VAL A 113 -20.37 -1.63 -1.39
C VAL A 113 -21.89 -1.70 -1.54
N LEU A 114 -22.48 -2.79 -1.04
CA LEU A 114 -23.91 -3.05 -1.03
C LEU A 114 -24.38 -3.12 0.42
N GLU A 115 -25.24 -2.19 0.85
CA GLU A 115 -25.85 -2.20 2.17
C GLU A 115 -27.26 -2.77 2.07
N PHE A 116 -27.46 -4.06 2.34
CA PHE A 116 -28.77 -4.67 2.34
C PHE A 116 -29.68 -4.10 3.44
N ASN A 117 -29.07 -3.77 4.58
CA ASN A 117 -29.70 -3.09 5.72
C ASN A 117 -28.59 -2.61 6.68
N SER A 118 -28.97 -2.00 7.80
CA SER A 118 -28.05 -1.46 8.80
C SER A 118 -27.10 -2.48 9.45
N ARG A 119 -27.31 -3.80 9.23
CA ARG A 119 -26.52 -4.87 9.82
C ARG A 119 -25.81 -5.74 8.79
N ASN A 120 -26.16 -5.64 7.52
CA ASN A 120 -25.67 -6.54 6.48
C ASN A 120 -25.08 -5.72 5.33
N ARG A 121 -23.78 -5.85 5.13
CA ARG A 121 -23.03 -5.15 4.11
C ARG A 121 -22.14 -6.13 3.36
N LEU A 122 -22.19 -6.09 2.04
CA LEU A 122 -21.29 -6.80 1.15
C LEU A 122 -20.36 -5.78 0.47
N ARG A 123 -19.09 -6.09 0.44
CA ARG A 123 -18.08 -5.37 -0.36
C ARG A 123 -17.48 -6.35 -1.35
N TYR A 124 -17.16 -5.89 -2.53
CA TYR A 124 -16.36 -6.66 -3.46
C TYR A 124 -15.51 -5.73 -4.31
N ASP A 125 -14.36 -6.23 -4.69
CA ASP A 125 -13.40 -5.54 -5.51
C ASP A 125 -12.81 -6.46 -6.56
N LEU A 126 -12.43 -5.84 -7.70
CA LEU A 126 -11.70 -6.48 -8.78
C LEU A 126 -10.56 -5.57 -9.18
N GLY A 127 -9.40 -6.12 -9.46
CA GLY A 127 -8.23 -5.36 -9.87
C GLY A 127 -7.46 -6.03 -10.99
N TYR A 128 -6.91 -5.20 -11.85
CA TYR A 128 -5.93 -5.58 -12.84
C TYR A 128 -4.80 -4.55 -12.85
N LYS A 129 -3.56 -5.02 -12.69
CA LYS A 129 -2.37 -4.18 -12.78
C LYS A 129 -1.43 -4.79 -13.81
N ARG A 130 -0.89 -3.94 -14.68
CA ARG A 130 0.27 -4.24 -15.51
C ARG A 130 1.35 -3.26 -15.11
N LEU A 131 2.41 -3.77 -14.53
CA LEU A 131 3.48 -2.99 -13.92
C LEU A 131 4.82 -3.37 -14.54
N GLU A 132 5.70 -2.37 -14.61
CA GLU A 132 7.11 -2.57 -14.94
C GLU A 132 7.95 -1.99 -13.79
N GLN A 133 8.85 -2.77 -13.24
CA GLN A 133 9.70 -2.40 -12.11
C GLN A 133 11.15 -2.40 -12.53
N THR A 134 11.87 -1.33 -12.21
CA THR A 134 13.33 -1.30 -12.40
C THR A 134 13.98 -2.31 -11.47
N VAL A 135 14.87 -3.14 -12.03
CA VAL A 135 15.62 -4.11 -11.24
C VAL A 135 16.86 -3.47 -10.63
N ASP A 136 17.28 -3.98 -9.49
CA ASP A 136 18.41 -3.52 -8.67
C ASP A 136 19.73 -4.17 -9.07
N THR A 137 19.96 -4.38 -10.37
CA THR A 137 21.22 -4.92 -10.88
C THR A 137 21.99 -3.88 -11.67
N ALA A 138 23.35 -3.98 -11.62
CA ALA A 138 24.23 -3.11 -12.38
C ALA A 138 24.25 -3.42 -13.89
N ASP A 139 23.86 -4.63 -14.28
CA ASP A 139 23.80 -5.06 -15.66
C ASP A 139 22.61 -4.45 -16.40
N ASN A 140 22.71 -4.30 -17.72
CA ASN A 140 21.62 -3.83 -18.57
C ASN A 140 20.51 -4.89 -18.68
N VAL A 141 19.80 -5.08 -17.59
CA VAL A 141 18.68 -6.02 -17.52
C VAL A 141 17.39 -5.26 -17.75
N ASP A 142 16.51 -5.85 -18.56
CA ASP A 142 15.16 -5.33 -18.78
C ASP A 142 14.40 -5.22 -17.46
N ASN A 143 13.52 -4.25 -17.36
CA ASN A 143 12.60 -4.12 -16.21
C ASN A 143 11.82 -5.42 -15.97
N ASP A 144 11.53 -5.70 -14.72
CA ASP A 144 10.58 -6.76 -14.39
C ASP A 144 9.18 -6.34 -14.80
N ARG A 145 8.60 -7.08 -15.73
CA ARG A 145 7.25 -6.85 -16.25
C ARG A 145 6.30 -7.86 -15.65
N LEU A 146 5.26 -7.38 -15.00
CA LEU A 146 4.31 -8.29 -14.35
C LEU A 146 2.87 -7.84 -14.50
N THR A 147 1.97 -8.82 -14.41
CA THR A 147 0.54 -8.58 -14.25
C THR A 147 0.08 -9.12 -12.91
N ILE A 148 -0.79 -8.35 -12.26
CA ILE A 148 -1.47 -8.75 -11.04
C ILE A 148 -2.97 -8.65 -11.28
N LYS A 149 -3.69 -9.75 -11.07
CA LYS A 149 -5.15 -9.79 -11.08
C LYS A 149 -5.62 -10.12 -9.69
N ASN A 150 -6.55 -9.37 -9.16
CA ASN A 150 -7.14 -9.67 -7.85
C ASN A 150 -8.66 -9.62 -7.89
N ALA A 151 -9.27 -10.42 -7.03
CA ALA A 151 -10.69 -10.41 -6.75
C ALA A 151 -10.89 -10.59 -5.25
N GLY A 152 -11.65 -9.68 -4.64
CA GLY A 152 -11.95 -9.69 -3.22
C GLY A 152 -13.44 -9.64 -2.96
N ALA A 153 -13.87 -10.26 -1.84
CA ALA A 153 -15.23 -10.15 -1.33
C ALA A 153 -15.21 -10.13 0.20
N GLY A 154 -15.92 -9.17 0.78
CA GLY A 154 -16.03 -9.03 2.22
C GLY A 154 -17.49 -8.90 2.67
N TYR A 155 -17.87 -9.59 3.74
CA TYR A 155 -19.20 -9.50 4.31
C TYR A 155 -19.12 -9.07 5.77
N THR A 156 -19.88 -8.05 6.09
CA THR A 156 -20.01 -7.54 7.46
C THR A 156 -21.40 -7.85 7.98
N TYR A 157 -21.48 -8.57 9.09
CA TYR A 157 -22.71 -8.81 9.85
C TYR A 157 -22.68 -8.05 11.18
N GLY A 158 -23.70 -7.27 11.42
CA GLY A 158 -23.81 -6.46 12.61
C GLY A 158 -23.61 -4.95 12.35
N SER A 159 -24.29 -4.13 13.11
CA SER A 159 -24.15 -2.67 13.02
C SER A 159 -22.84 -2.24 13.70
N PHE A 160 -22.19 -1.20 13.18
CA PHE A 160 -21.03 -0.58 13.82
C PHE A 160 -21.34 -0.12 15.26
N GLN A 161 -22.57 0.32 15.52
CA GLN A 161 -23.07 0.70 16.84
C GLN A 161 -23.60 -0.51 17.65
N GLY A 162 -23.62 -1.71 17.07
CA GLY A 162 -24.06 -2.94 17.73
C GLY A 162 -23.07 -3.39 18.80
N LEU A 163 -23.52 -4.29 19.70
CA LEU A 163 -22.63 -4.89 20.72
C LEU A 163 -21.56 -5.76 20.06
N ASN A 164 -21.96 -6.51 19.02
CA ASN A 164 -21.09 -7.40 18.27
C ASN A 164 -21.19 -7.11 16.76
N GLN A 165 -20.07 -7.26 16.07
CA GLN A 165 -19.95 -7.21 14.62
C GLN A 165 -19.00 -8.31 14.17
N LEU A 166 -19.35 -9.02 13.11
CA LEU A 166 -18.50 -9.99 12.43
C LEU A 166 -18.15 -9.43 11.05
N ASP A 167 -16.89 -9.49 10.70
CA ASP A 167 -16.39 -9.14 9.37
C ASP A 167 -15.59 -10.33 8.83
N GLY A 168 -15.94 -10.78 7.63
CA GLY A 168 -15.20 -11.81 6.92
C GLY A 168 -14.79 -11.28 5.55
N HIS A 169 -13.57 -11.57 5.13
CA HIS A 169 -13.04 -11.16 3.85
C HIS A 169 -12.25 -12.29 3.21
N VAL A 170 -12.39 -12.45 1.90
CA VAL A 170 -11.60 -13.38 1.09
C VAL A 170 -11.03 -12.62 -0.09
N ASP A 171 -9.74 -12.83 -0.34
CA ASP A 171 -9.00 -12.28 -1.47
C ASP A 171 -8.37 -13.39 -2.27
N TYR A 172 -8.37 -13.25 -3.58
CA TYR A 172 -7.59 -14.04 -4.50
C TYR A 172 -6.72 -13.12 -5.36
N GLU A 173 -5.41 -13.36 -5.39
CA GLU A 173 -4.44 -12.66 -6.24
C GLU A 173 -3.73 -13.65 -7.15
N GLN A 174 -3.57 -13.27 -8.39
CA GLN A 174 -2.77 -13.97 -9.38
C GLN A 174 -1.66 -13.04 -9.84
N ARG A 175 -0.38 -13.46 -9.66
CA ARG A 175 0.81 -12.73 -10.11
C ARG A 175 1.51 -13.52 -11.20
N ARG A 176 1.80 -12.86 -12.32
CA ARG A 176 2.47 -13.45 -13.49
C ARG A 176 3.49 -12.48 -14.03
N TYR A 177 4.66 -12.99 -14.39
CA TYR A 177 5.72 -12.24 -15.02
C TYR A 177 5.62 -12.35 -16.54
N LEU A 178 5.99 -11.29 -17.25
CA LEU A 178 5.92 -11.17 -18.72
C LEU A 178 7.32 -11.09 -19.33
N ASN A 179 8.36 -11.28 -18.53
CA ASN A 179 9.73 -11.30 -18.98
C ASN A 179 9.98 -12.54 -19.88
N PRO A 180 10.82 -12.41 -20.95
CA PRO A 180 11.12 -13.54 -21.81
C PRO A 180 12.04 -14.55 -21.09
N ASN A 181 12.14 -15.77 -21.64
CA ASN A 181 13.07 -16.81 -21.23
C ASN A 181 12.93 -17.32 -19.78
N GLY A 182 11.76 -17.21 -19.19
CA GLY A 182 11.49 -17.72 -17.86
C GLY A 182 12.09 -16.91 -16.72
N VAL A 183 12.53 -15.68 -17.00
CA VAL A 183 13.00 -14.76 -15.95
C VAL A 183 11.84 -14.46 -14.99
N ASN A 184 12.05 -14.71 -13.69
CA ASN A 184 11.07 -14.56 -12.61
C ASN A 184 9.90 -15.58 -12.61
N ASP A 185 9.95 -16.66 -13.39
CA ASP A 185 8.92 -17.71 -13.34
C ASP A 185 8.80 -18.33 -11.93
N ASP A 186 9.91 -18.36 -11.18
CA ASP A 186 9.99 -18.81 -9.79
C ASP A 186 9.23 -17.91 -8.80
N ARG A 187 8.89 -16.68 -9.21
CA ARG A 187 8.13 -15.71 -8.43
C ARG A 187 6.64 -15.68 -8.78
N GLU A 188 6.23 -16.45 -9.80
CA GLU A 188 4.82 -16.55 -10.20
C GLU A 188 4.02 -17.33 -9.18
N ARG A 189 2.90 -16.77 -8.74
CA ARG A 189 2.05 -17.41 -7.73
C ARG A 189 0.59 -17.04 -7.82
N ASN A 190 -0.23 -17.85 -7.21
CA ASN A 190 -1.58 -17.55 -6.77
C ASN A 190 -1.54 -17.34 -5.25
N THR A 191 -2.30 -16.37 -4.76
CA THR A 191 -2.43 -16.16 -3.32
C THR A 191 -3.92 -16.14 -2.99
N THR A 192 -4.33 -16.98 -2.04
CA THR A 192 -5.69 -16.95 -1.50
C THR A 192 -5.62 -16.58 -0.03
N ALA A 193 -6.27 -15.49 0.35
CA ALA A 193 -6.28 -15.02 1.72
C ALA A 193 -7.71 -14.99 2.28
N PHE A 194 -7.85 -15.37 3.53
CA PHE A 194 -9.07 -15.22 4.31
C PHE A 194 -8.77 -14.50 5.63
N VAL A 195 -9.60 -13.53 5.97
CA VAL A 195 -9.54 -12.82 7.25
C VAL A 195 -10.92 -12.80 7.87
N GLY A 196 -11.02 -13.26 9.12
CA GLY A 196 -12.23 -13.19 9.92
C GLY A 196 -11.99 -12.37 11.18
N THR A 197 -12.79 -11.33 11.42
CA THR A 197 -12.67 -10.47 12.59
C THR A 197 -13.98 -10.37 13.34
N TRP A 198 -13.93 -10.63 14.63
CA TRP A 198 -15.03 -10.37 15.55
C TRP A 198 -14.72 -9.13 16.37
N TYR A 199 -15.65 -8.19 16.35
CA TYR A 199 -15.60 -6.97 17.17
C TYR A 199 -16.63 -7.04 18.28
N HIS A 200 -16.20 -6.75 19.49
CA HIS A 200 -17.05 -6.60 20.66
C HIS A 200 -16.95 -5.18 21.23
N ARG A 201 -18.05 -4.48 21.32
CA ARG A 201 -18.08 -3.11 21.81
C ARG A 201 -17.91 -3.07 23.34
N LEU A 202 -16.80 -2.50 23.80
CA LEU A 202 -16.52 -2.28 25.22
C LEU A 202 -17.15 -0.97 25.72
N THR A 203 -17.05 0.08 24.92
CA THR A 203 -17.62 1.40 25.18
C THR A 203 -18.26 1.97 23.93
N GLY A 204 -18.85 3.16 23.99
CA GLY A 204 -19.37 3.85 22.80
C GLY A 204 -18.33 4.15 21.72
N LYS A 205 -17.03 4.09 22.08
CA LYS A 205 -15.91 4.50 21.21
C LYS A 205 -14.76 3.50 21.16
N THR A 206 -14.87 2.37 21.85
CA THR A 206 -13.81 1.36 21.92
C THR A 206 -14.40 -0.03 21.73
N ARG A 207 -13.77 -0.81 20.87
CA ARG A 207 -14.12 -2.21 20.60
C ARG A 207 -12.89 -3.09 20.85
N ALA A 208 -13.09 -4.22 21.53
CA ALA A 208 -12.16 -5.33 21.45
C ALA A 208 -12.34 -6.03 20.11
N LEU A 209 -11.29 -6.66 19.61
CA LEU A 209 -11.33 -7.47 18.41
C LEU A 209 -10.57 -8.78 18.62
N THR A 210 -11.03 -9.81 17.94
CA THR A 210 -10.31 -11.08 17.74
C THR A 210 -10.31 -11.36 16.25
N GLU A 211 -9.15 -11.67 15.71
CA GLU A 211 -8.95 -11.84 14.27
C GLU A 211 -8.20 -13.13 13.99
N VAL A 212 -8.62 -13.84 12.96
CA VAL A 212 -7.93 -14.99 12.41
C VAL A 212 -7.63 -14.72 10.95
N ARG A 213 -6.44 -15.11 10.50
CA ARG A 213 -5.95 -14.97 9.13
C ARG A 213 -5.50 -16.33 8.63
N TYR A 214 -5.78 -16.59 7.39
CA TYR A 214 -5.28 -17.73 6.63
C TYR A 214 -4.85 -17.22 5.27
N THR A 215 -3.65 -17.58 4.82
CA THR A 215 -3.15 -17.22 3.50
C THR A 215 -2.44 -18.40 2.90
N ASP A 216 -2.84 -18.80 1.70
CA ASP A 216 -2.21 -19.84 0.90
C ASP A 216 -1.39 -19.16 -0.21
N PHE A 217 -0.09 -19.44 -0.25
CA PHE A 217 0.86 -18.97 -1.25
C PHE A 217 1.24 -20.14 -2.14
N ASP A 218 0.56 -20.27 -3.27
CA ASP A 218 0.76 -21.33 -4.25
C ASP A 218 1.63 -20.84 -5.41
N TYR A 219 2.93 -21.17 -5.35
CA TYR A 219 3.89 -20.84 -6.40
C TYR A 219 3.77 -21.86 -7.53
N LEU A 220 3.80 -21.37 -8.79
CA LEU A 220 3.54 -22.20 -9.98
C LEU A 220 4.71 -23.12 -10.34
N GLN A 221 5.93 -22.72 -10.03
CA GLN A 221 7.09 -23.57 -10.23
C GLN A 221 7.02 -24.76 -9.27
N SER A 222 7.11 -25.96 -9.81
CA SER A 222 7.06 -27.19 -9.00
C SER A 222 8.22 -27.23 -8.00
N HIS A 223 7.92 -27.64 -6.76
CA HIS A 223 8.89 -27.68 -5.65
C HIS A 223 9.50 -26.32 -5.27
N ASN A 224 8.76 -25.24 -5.50
CA ASN A 224 9.21 -23.94 -5.06
C ASN A 224 9.22 -23.88 -3.52
N PRO A 225 10.37 -23.58 -2.88
CA PRO A 225 10.51 -23.60 -1.42
C PRO A 225 9.66 -22.53 -0.71
N ARG A 226 9.14 -21.55 -1.46
CA ARG A 226 8.28 -20.48 -0.93
C ARG A 226 6.79 -20.87 -0.85
N THR A 227 6.39 -22.01 -1.49
CA THR A 227 5.00 -22.49 -1.39
C THR A 227 4.68 -22.80 0.06
N SER A 228 3.66 -22.14 0.60
CA SER A 228 3.45 -22.12 2.05
C SER A 228 2.03 -21.71 2.43
N ILE A 229 1.65 -22.08 3.64
CA ILE A 229 0.42 -21.63 4.28
C ILE A 229 0.77 -20.74 5.47
N GLY A 230 0.31 -19.50 5.42
CA GLY A 230 0.38 -18.56 6.54
C GLY A 230 -0.91 -18.60 7.38
N THR A 231 -0.78 -18.68 8.69
CA THR A 231 -1.90 -18.55 9.63
C THR A 231 -1.56 -17.56 10.72
N ALA A 232 -2.54 -16.76 11.17
CA ALA A 232 -2.34 -15.88 12.32
C ALA A 232 -3.59 -15.79 13.18
N ALA A 233 -3.37 -15.61 14.49
CA ALA A 233 -4.42 -15.33 15.44
C ALA A 233 -4.03 -14.09 16.25
N LEU A 234 -4.89 -13.07 16.23
CA LEU A 234 -4.62 -11.79 16.86
C LEU A 234 -5.79 -11.37 17.77
N VAL A 235 -5.46 -10.69 18.83
CA VAL A 235 -6.42 -9.97 19.66
C VAL A 235 -6.04 -8.51 19.72
N GLY A 236 -7.01 -7.65 19.94
CA GLY A 236 -6.70 -6.23 19.89
C GLY A 236 -7.82 -5.31 20.32
N LEU A 237 -7.57 -4.03 20.12
CA LEU A 237 -8.49 -2.94 20.40
C LEU A 237 -8.55 -2.01 19.20
N SER A 238 -9.74 -1.51 18.90
CA SER A 238 -9.92 -0.35 18.03
C SER A 238 -10.69 0.73 18.77
N TRP A 239 -10.28 1.97 18.60
CA TRP A 239 -10.90 3.08 19.31
C TRP A 239 -11.03 4.35 18.45
N GLU A 240 -12.10 5.04 18.71
CA GLU A 240 -12.33 6.42 18.30
C GLU A 240 -12.50 7.25 19.59
N ALA A 241 -11.48 7.20 20.47
CA ALA A 241 -11.59 7.62 21.87
C ALA A 241 -12.02 9.08 22.02
N THR A 242 -11.58 9.93 21.08
CA THR A 242 -12.00 11.33 20.98
C THR A 242 -12.19 11.68 19.50
N ALA A 243 -12.77 12.86 19.20
CA ALA A 243 -12.72 13.42 17.85
C ALA A 243 -11.27 13.68 17.35
N ARG A 244 -10.26 13.52 18.26
CA ARG A 244 -8.86 13.83 18.00
C ARG A 244 -7.93 12.63 17.98
N THR A 245 -8.40 11.44 18.39
CA THR A 245 -7.53 10.25 18.48
C THR A 245 -8.30 9.02 18.03
N THR A 246 -7.85 8.42 16.95
CA THR A 246 -8.31 7.13 16.45
C THR A 246 -7.16 6.16 16.39
N GLY A 247 -7.42 4.88 16.56
CA GLY A 247 -6.35 3.90 16.43
C GLY A 247 -6.83 2.47 16.50
N THR A 248 -5.89 1.59 16.20
CA THR A 248 -6.05 0.14 16.28
C THR A 248 -4.76 -0.46 16.81
N LEU A 249 -4.89 -1.44 17.68
CA LEU A 249 -3.80 -2.28 18.14
C LEU A 249 -4.20 -3.74 17.99
N ARG A 250 -3.36 -4.54 17.36
CA ARG A 250 -3.47 -6.01 17.26
C ARG A 250 -2.16 -6.62 17.70
N ILE A 251 -2.23 -7.66 18.47
CA ILE A 251 -1.09 -8.49 18.88
C ILE A 251 -1.48 -9.95 18.77
N GLY A 252 -0.55 -10.79 18.41
CA GLY A 252 -0.82 -12.21 18.25
C GLY A 252 0.40 -13.00 17.85
N GLU A 253 0.15 -14.15 17.31
CA GLU A 253 1.14 -15.07 16.75
C GLU A 253 0.76 -15.37 15.30
N GLU A 254 1.76 -15.40 14.44
CA GLU A 254 1.64 -15.94 13.09
C GLU A 254 2.57 -17.12 12.91
N ARG A 255 2.15 -18.04 12.05
CA ARG A 255 2.88 -19.24 11.65
C ARG A 255 2.89 -19.34 10.14
N LYS A 256 4.04 -19.68 9.58
CA LYS A 256 4.22 -19.97 8.17
C LYS A 256 4.74 -21.40 8.00
N ASP A 257 3.92 -22.22 7.36
CA ASP A 257 4.18 -23.65 7.10
C ASP A 257 4.60 -23.80 5.64
N PHE A 258 5.82 -24.24 5.39
CA PHE A 258 6.37 -24.43 4.05
C PHE A 258 6.19 -25.88 3.60
N ASN A 259 5.69 -26.10 2.38
CA ASN A 259 5.35 -27.43 1.89
C ASN A 259 6.55 -28.39 1.77
N ASP A 260 7.72 -27.87 1.38
CA ASP A 260 8.93 -28.67 1.10
C ASP A 260 9.97 -28.65 2.21
N SER A 261 9.68 -28.05 3.35
CA SER A 261 10.60 -28.02 4.49
C SER A 261 9.93 -28.57 5.76
N ALA A 262 10.71 -29.29 6.57
CA ALA A 262 10.27 -29.65 7.93
C ALA A 262 10.30 -28.42 8.87
N ARG A 263 10.38 -27.22 8.33
CA ARG A 263 10.41 -25.95 9.04
C ARG A 263 9.01 -25.40 9.18
N ASP A 264 8.55 -25.37 10.41
CA ASP A 264 7.44 -24.55 10.85
C ASP A 264 8.04 -23.31 11.49
N ASP A 265 7.76 -22.15 10.95
CA ASP A 265 8.23 -20.92 11.54
C ASP A 265 7.10 -20.19 12.27
N ARG A 266 7.34 -19.77 13.50
CA ARG A 266 6.40 -19.04 14.36
C ARG A 266 7.02 -17.76 14.82
N SER A 267 6.28 -16.67 14.69
CA SER A 267 6.73 -15.35 15.12
C SER A 267 5.63 -14.60 15.85
N PRO A 268 5.96 -13.86 16.91
CA PRO A 268 5.03 -12.87 17.43
C PRO A 268 4.78 -11.80 16.36
N THR A 269 3.52 -11.49 16.15
CA THR A 269 3.06 -10.48 15.20
C THR A 269 2.31 -9.37 15.91
N TRP A 270 2.47 -8.15 15.43
CA TRP A 270 1.68 -7.02 15.90
C TRP A 270 1.45 -5.99 14.80
N GLU A 271 0.34 -5.29 14.96
CA GLU A 271 0.00 -4.13 14.15
C GLU A 271 -0.57 -3.05 15.05
N ALA A 272 -0.01 -1.87 15.00
CA ALA A 272 -0.57 -0.71 15.69
C ALA A 272 -0.61 0.48 14.73
N GLY A 273 -1.70 1.22 14.77
CA GLY A 273 -1.87 2.48 14.05
C GLY A 273 -2.61 3.47 14.94
N ILE A 274 -2.08 4.69 15.02
CA ILE A 274 -2.66 5.78 15.80
C ILE A 274 -2.61 7.04 14.96
N ASP A 275 -3.76 7.68 14.78
CA ASP A 275 -3.87 9.04 14.25
C ASP A 275 -4.28 9.97 15.40
N TRP A 276 -3.44 10.97 15.63
CA TRP A 276 -3.68 12.00 16.61
C TRP A 276 -3.81 13.36 15.93
N LYS A 277 -4.95 14.01 16.13
CA LYS A 277 -5.26 15.35 15.62
C LYS A 277 -5.24 16.37 16.78
N PRO A 278 -4.05 16.83 17.22
CA PRO A 278 -3.96 17.83 18.29
C PRO A 278 -4.74 19.09 17.95
N LEU A 279 -4.72 19.45 16.68
CA LEU A 279 -5.44 20.57 16.09
C LEU A 279 -6.20 20.08 14.85
N THR A 280 -7.24 20.79 14.44
CA THR A 280 -8.04 20.42 13.26
C THR A 280 -7.24 20.42 11.96
N TYR A 281 -6.15 21.17 11.94
CA TYR A 281 -5.24 21.36 10.81
C TYR A 281 -3.88 20.66 11.01
N SER A 282 -3.74 19.82 12.02
CA SER A 282 -2.51 19.08 12.28
C SER A 282 -2.82 17.64 12.64
N THR A 283 -2.18 16.71 11.95
CA THR A 283 -2.33 15.27 12.17
C THR A 283 -0.95 14.64 12.36
N VAL A 284 -0.81 13.87 13.41
CA VAL A 284 0.35 13.00 13.66
C VAL A 284 -0.12 11.56 13.55
N SER A 285 0.53 10.78 12.69
CA SER A 285 0.24 9.36 12.46
C SER A 285 1.44 8.52 12.87
N LEU A 286 1.21 7.50 13.68
CA LEU A 286 2.22 6.50 14.04
C LEU A 286 1.67 5.13 13.64
N SER A 287 2.48 4.34 12.94
CA SER A 287 2.15 2.95 12.66
C SER A 287 3.36 2.05 12.87
N THR A 288 3.13 0.85 13.39
CA THR A 288 4.13 -0.21 13.48
C THR A 288 3.52 -1.55 13.15
N ARG A 289 4.27 -2.39 12.44
CA ARG A 289 3.88 -3.75 12.07
C ARG A 289 5.10 -4.66 12.18
N LYS A 290 4.88 -5.86 12.72
CA LYS A 290 5.81 -6.99 12.57
C LYS A 290 5.04 -8.15 11.98
N ALA A 291 5.50 -8.67 10.85
CA ALA A 291 4.90 -9.81 10.18
C ALA A 291 5.88 -10.43 9.16
N TYR A 292 5.52 -11.63 8.68
CA TYR A 292 6.16 -12.21 7.50
C TYR A 292 5.72 -11.49 6.24
N ASP A 293 6.67 -11.23 5.36
CA ASP A 293 6.45 -10.89 3.96
C ASP A 293 6.99 -12.03 3.07
N GLU A 294 6.57 -12.06 1.80
CA GLU A 294 7.07 -13.03 0.84
C GLU A 294 8.54 -12.79 0.53
N GLY A 295 9.29 -13.90 0.37
CA GLY A 295 10.70 -13.85 0.03
C GLY A 295 10.96 -13.29 -1.35
N ASN A 296 12.09 -12.62 -1.49
CA ASN A 296 12.72 -12.17 -2.73
C ASN A 296 14.19 -12.61 -2.71
N ASP A 297 14.93 -12.46 -3.80
CA ASP A 297 16.37 -12.67 -3.88
C ASP A 297 16.84 -13.97 -3.21
N ASP A 298 16.24 -15.11 -3.56
CA ASP A 298 16.49 -16.42 -2.98
C ASP A 298 16.06 -16.63 -1.51
N ALA A 299 15.59 -15.58 -0.82
CA ALA A 299 15.00 -15.75 0.50
C ALA A 299 13.66 -16.50 0.41
N ILE A 300 13.42 -17.35 1.40
CA ILE A 300 12.16 -18.12 1.49
C ILE A 300 11.03 -17.25 2.01
N ALA A 301 11.32 -16.42 3.00
CA ALA A 301 10.43 -15.41 3.57
C ALA A 301 11.25 -14.25 4.14
N ILE A 302 10.60 -13.15 4.48
CA ILE A 302 11.23 -12.01 5.12
C ILE A 302 10.48 -11.69 6.40
N HIS A 303 11.17 -11.73 7.53
CA HIS A 303 10.66 -11.14 8.76
C HIS A 303 10.82 -9.63 8.71
N GLN A 304 9.73 -8.92 8.61
CA GLN A 304 9.77 -7.47 8.56
C GLN A 304 9.16 -6.85 9.82
N GLN A 305 9.93 -5.98 10.46
CA GLN A 305 9.42 -5.04 11.45
C GLN A 305 9.53 -3.63 10.88
N LYS A 306 8.42 -2.93 10.76
CA LYS A 306 8.39 -1.58 10.18
C LYS A 306 7.61 -0.61 11.04
N THR A 307 8.23 0.54 11.31
CA THR A 307 7.61 1.65 12.05
C THR A 307 7.63 2.90 11.16
N ARG A 308 6.51 3.61 11.11
CA ARG A 308 6.37 4.87 10.37
C ARG A 308 5.80 5.95 11.28
N LEU A 309 6.37 7.13 11.18
CA LEU A 309 5.89 8.36 11.81
C LEU A 309 5.61 9.38 10.72
N GLY A 310 4.43 9.95 10.73
CA GLY A 310 4.03 11.03 9.82
C GLY A 310 3.52 12.24 10.61
N TRP A 311 3.78 13.42 10.10
CA TRP A 311 3.17 14.66 10.57
C TRP A 311 2.74 15.47 9.36
N LYS A 312 1.44 15.81 9.32
CA LYS A 312 0.85 16.71 8.33
C LYS A 312 0.35 17.95 9.05
N HIS A 313 0.71 19.13 8.52
CA HIS A 313 0.24 20.40 9.05
C HIS A 313 -0.24 21.31 7.92
N GLU A 314 -1.46 21.80 8.04
CA GLU A 314 -2.08 22.74 7.13
C GLU A 314 -1.91 24.16 7.69
N TRP A 315 -0.92 24.90 7.20
CA TRP A 315 -0.62 26.28 7.62
C TRP A 315 -1.73 27.24 7.22
N SER A 316 -2.39 26.94 6.15
CA SER A 316 -3.55 27.65 5.62
C SER A 316 -4.39 26.73 4.73
N SER A 317 -5.49 27.23 4.20
CA SER A 317 -6.29 26.50 3.20
C SER A 317 -5.53 26.21 1.88
N ARG A 318 -4.31 26.74 1.72
CA ARG A 318 -3.51 26.59 0.51
C ARG A 318 -2.15 25.95 0.73
N ILE A 319 -1.60 26.00 1.92
CA ILE A 319 -0.24 25.52 2.20
C ILE A 319 -0.30 24.43 3.23
N ALA A 320 0.28 23.28 2.89
CA ALA A 320 0.48 22.20 3.83
C ALA A 320 1.93 21.68 3.74
N THR A 321 2.42 21.19 4.88
CA THR A 321 3.72 20.52 5.00
C THR A 321 3.49 19.11 5.53
N GLU A 322 4.25 18.16 5.01
CA GLU A 322 4.30 16.80 5.52
C GLU A 322 5.74 16.42 5.85
N LEU A 323 5.93 15.81 7.01
CA LEU A 323 7.17 15.16 7.42
C LEU A 323 6.88 13.68 7.63
N ASN A 324 7.76 12.83 7.16
CA ASN A 324 7.66 11.39 7.37
C ASN A 324 9.03 10.80 7.71
N ALA A 325 9.01 9.83 8.60
CA ALA A 325 10.14 9.00 8.92
C ALA A 325 9.68 7.55 8.97
N SER A 326 10.47 6.62 8.45
CA SER A 326 10.25 5.20 8.64
C SER A 326 11.53 4.47 8.93
N HIS A 327 11.40 3.43 9.74
CA HIS A 327 12.46 2.49 10.09
C HIS A 327 11.94 1.08 9.84
N ALA A 328 12.71 0.26 9.16
CA ALA A 328 12.40 -1.13 8.90
C ALA A 328 13.62 -2.00 9.17
N ASP A 329 13.42 -3.07 9.93
CA ASP A 329 14.34 -4.18 10.07
C ASP A 329 13.79 -5.35 9.25
N LEU A 330 14.62 -5.94 8.40
CA LEU A 330 14.31 -7.08 7.56
C LEU A 330 15.31 -8.19 7.82
N GLU A 331 14.85 -9.38 8.13
CA GLU A 331 15.63 -10.59 8.29
C GLU A 331 15.20 -11.57 7.20
N TYR A 332 16.14 -12.00 6.38
CA TYR A 332 15.89 -12.82 5.20
C TYR A 332 16.03 -14.29 5.54
N GLU A 333 14.91 -15.00 5.60
CA GLU A 333 14.87 -16.41 5.95
C GLU A 333 15.53 -17.27 4.86
N GLY A 334 16.48 -18.07 5.27
CA GLY A 334 17.29 -18.91 4.36
C GLY A 334 18.57 -18.25 3.87
N LEU A 335 18.80 -16.99 4.17
CA LEU A 335 20.01 -16.23 3.87
C LEU A 335 20.62 -15.70 5.17
N ASP A 336 21.95 -15.47 5.19
CA ASP A 336 22.65 -14.76 6.28
C ASP A 336 22.64 -13.25 6.00
N ARG A 337 21.40 -12.71 5.77
CA ARG A 337 21.18 -11.31 5.42
C ARG A 337 20.19 -10.65 6.35
N GLU A 338 20.61 -9.53 6.90
CA GLU A 338 19.76 -8.59 7.65
C GLU A 338 19.91 -7.19 7.07
N ASP A 339 18.80 -6.54 6.78
CA ASP A 339 18.77 -5.17 6.29
C ASP A 339 18.10 -4.25 7.30
N ARG A 340 18.63 -3.04 7.40
CA ARG A 340 18.03 -1.96 8.17
C ARG A 340 17.81 -0.74 7.29
N THR A 341 16.57 -0.43 6.98
CA THR A 341 16.21 0.68 6.10
C THR A 341 15.64 1.85 6.88
N ASN A 342 16.24 3.02 6.72
CA ASN A 342 15.76 4.28 7.26
C ASN A 342 15.35 5.19 6.11
N VAL A 343 14.14 5.76 6.18
CA VAL A 343 13.64 6.73 5.19
C VAL A 343 13.17 7.98 5.90
N TYR A 344 13.60 9.13 5.42
CA TYR A 344 13.18 10.45 5.89
C TYR A 344 12.65 11.24 4.71
N GLY A 345 11.50 11.86 4.87
CA GLY A 345 10.89 12.64 3.81
C GLY A 345 10.27 13.94 4.33
N THR A 346 10.28 14.94 3.47
CA THR A 346 9.58 16.20 3.67
C THR A 346 8.91 16.63 2.40
N SER A 347 7.75 17.25 2.50
CA SER A 347 7.11 17.88 1.35
C SER A 347 6.37 19.14 1.75
N VAL A 348 6.27 20.05 0.79
CA VAL A 348 5.44 21.25 0.86
C VAL A 348 4.54 21.26 -0.35
N SER A 349 3.27 21.49 -0.13
CA SER A 349 2.26 21.63 -1.18
C SER A 349 1.60 22.99 -1.12
N TYR A 350 1.33 23.54 -2.29
CA TYR A 350 0.67 24.83 -2.46
C TYR A 350 -0.47 24.74 -3.47
N ALA A 351 -1.70 24.92 -3.00
CA ALA A 351 -2.88 25.03 -3.84
C ALA A 351 -2.92 26.39 -4.55
N VAL A 352 -2.40 26.45 -5.77
CA VAL A 352 -2.34 27.65 -6.61
C VAL A 352 -3.74 28.10 -7.00
N ARG A 353 -4.58 27.11 -7.40
CA ARG A 353 -6.00 27.25 -7.73
C ARG A 353 -6.74 26.02 -7.19
N ARG A 354 -8.07 26.04 -7.20
CA ARG A 354 -8.88 24.87 -6.80
C ARG A 354 -8.56 23.62 -7.62
N TRP A 355 -8.10 23.80 -8.84
CA TRP A 355 -7.81 22.76 -9.81
C TRP A 355 -6.29 22.56 -10.07
N VAL A 356 -5.40 23.26 -9.35
CA VAL A 356 -3.93 23.09 -9.47
C VAL A 356 -3.27 23.13 -8.10
N THR A 357 -2.55 22.09 -7.78
CA THR A 357 -1.64 22.03 -6.63
C THR A 357 -0.22 21.78 -7.11
N VAL A 358 0.72 22.55 -6.60
CA VAL A 358 2.16 22.34 -6.78
C VAL A 358 2.71 21.71 -5.52
N LYS A 359 3.47 20.63 -5.67
CA LYS A 359 4.13 19.96 -4.54
C LYS A 359 5.62 19.80 -4.84
N THR A 360 6.44 20.15 -3.87
CA THR A 360 7.86 19.78 -3.87
C THR A 360 8.14 18.84 -2.71
N SER A 361 9.02 17.86 -2.92
CA SER A 361 9.41 16.94 -1.87
C SER A 361 10.87 16.53 -1.99
N TYR A 362 11.41 16.14 -0.84
CA TYR A 362 12.72 15.50 -0.72
C TYR A 362 12.56 14.23 0.10
N GLN A 363 13.23 13.16 -0.33
CA GLN A 363 13.31 11.90 0.41
C GLN A 363 14.75 11.42 0.45
N HIS A 364 15.19 11.01 1.62
CA HIS A 364 16.47 10.32 1.84
C HIS A 364 16.19 8.91 2.33
N THR A 365 16.83 7.93 1.69
CA THR A 365 16.82 6.51 2.09
C THR A 365 18.23 6.07 2.39
N ARG A 366 18.41 5.34 3.49
CA ARG A 366 19.64 4.63 3.83
C ARG A 366 19.28 3.19 4.15
N ASN A 367 19.84 2.28 3.36
CA ASN A 367 19.80 0.85 3.62
C ASN A 367 21.18 0.40 4.12
N GLU A 368 21.21 -0.16 5.32
CA GLU A 368 22.37 -0.85 5.89
C GLU A 368 22.08 -2.34 5.80
N SER A 369 23.02 -3.11 5.27
CA SER A 369 22.89 -4.54 5.09
C SER A 369 24.13 -5.25 5.63
N THR A 370 23.95 -6.46 6.14
CA THR A 370 25.05 -7.39 6.43
C THR A 370 25.74 -7.83 5.14
N GLU A 371 25.04 -7.80 4.01
CA GLU A 371 25.59 -7.98 2.68
C GLU A 371 25.97 -6.64 2.06
N SER A 372 27.26 -6.40 1.84
CA SER A 372 27.76 -5.08 1.44
C SER A 372 27.24 -4.59 0.08
N THR A 373 26.88 -5.50 -0.83
CA THR A 373 26.31 -5.21 -2.14
C THR A 373 24.91 -4.60 -2.05
N GLU A 374 24.21 -4.86 -0.96
CA GLU A 374 22.84 -4.42 -0.71
C GLU A 374 22.76 -3.13 0.12
N ALA A 375 23.91 -2.62 0.59
CA ALA A 375 23.97 -1.38 1.36
C ALA A 375 24.01 -0.17 0.43
N TYR A 376 23.04 0.74 0.56
CA TYR A 376 22.95 1.94 -0.29
C TYR A 376 22.37 3.15 0.41
N THR A 377 22.60 4.31 -0.22
CA THR A 377 21.88 5.54 0.07
C THR A 377 21.20 6.05 -1.21
N ARG A 378 20.07 6.73 -1.07
CA ARG A 378 19.30 7.26 -2.18
C ARG A 378 18.67 8.58 -1.79
N ASN A 379 18.78 9.58 -2.65
CA ASN A 379 18.16 10.88 -2.51
C ASN A 379 17.22 11.14 -3.68
N ILE A 380 16.01 11.54 -3.38
CA ILE A 380 14.97 11.85 -4.38
C ILE A 380 14.49 13.27 -4.15
N TYR A 381 14.56 14.09 -5.19
CA TYR A 381 13.98 15.43 -5.26
C TYR A 381 12.86 15.44 -6.27
N LEU A 382 11.69 15.91 -5.91
CA LEU A 382 10.51 15.89 -6.77
C LEU A 382 9.83 17.26 -6.80
N LEU A 383 9.41 17.64 -8.00
CA LEU A 383 8.45 18.69 -8.24
C LEU A 383 7.25 18.11 -8.98
N SER A 384 6.03 18.32 -8.49
CA SER A 384 4.82 17.88 -9.18
C SER A 384 3.78 18.98 -9.28
N PHE A 385 2.96 18.84 -10.33
CA PHE A 385 1.77 19.63 -10.61
C PHE A 385 0.59 18.67 -10.69
N ASP A 386 -0.32 18.80 -9.74
CA ASP A 386 -1.52 17.98 -9.65
C ASP A 386 -2.70 18.82 -10.15
N PHE A 387 -3.33 18.36 -11.23
CA PHE A 387 -4.50 18.99 -11.84
C PHE A 387 -5.75 18.16 -11.54
N SER A 388 -6.79 18.82 -11.07
CA SER A 388 -8.12 18.24 -10.86
C SER A 388 -9.17 19.19 -11.41
N LEU A 389 -10.10 18.69 -12.18
CA LEU A 389 -11.22 19.52 -12.71
C LEU A 389 -12.20 19.87 -11.62
#